data_7379610936a5c56b87910b9536a175c4
#
_entry.id   7379610936a5c56b87910b9536a175c4
#
_cell.length_a   1.000
_cell.length_b   1.000
_cell.length_c   1.000
_cell.angle_alpha   90.00
_cell.angle_beta   90.00
_cell.angle_gamma   90.00
#
_symmetry.space_group_name_H-M   'P 1'
#
loop_
_entity.id
_entity.type
_entity.pdbx_description
1 polymer ?
#
loop_
_entity_poly.entity_id
_entity_poly.type
_entity_poly.pdbx_seq_one_letter_code
_entity_poly.pdbx_strand_id
1 'polypeptide(L)'
;MKCDRCQNTAAYSRKYSGESLCSECFSNSILRKTAKTISKYNMIQNGELVCVAVSGGKDSLALLHVLSKMAKNHNFRIHAVTIDEGIPGYRDEALDIVRDFCARLGVEHTIYPYKDLFGLTLDESLKQNEDDRLSSCSICGTFRRRAMDHAAKQIGADIIATGHNLDDTLQTFVINTLSGDTNKIGWMDPDTSDNTLRKIKPFCEIYESEIVFYAFTNDLPFQTEPCPHMNEGIRTEIREFLNKLENHHSGIKNNMYRSVLKISQTMKDVNYKEKIKCANCGAECTGKVCSVCKMIIDLREKP
;
A
#
# COMPACT_ATOMS: atom_id res chain seq x y z
N MET A 1 31.44 7.32 11.95
CA MET A 1 30.48 8.18 12.66
C MET A 1 29.81 7.34 13.74
N LYS A 2 29.51 7.94 14.90
CA LYS A 2 28.84 7.25 16.03
C LYS A 2 27.31 7.47 15.93
N CYS A 3 26.58 6.50 16.47
CA CYS A 3 25.12 6.58 16.60
C CYS A 3 24.75 7.65 17.64
N ASP A 4 23.84 8.55 17.29
CA ASP A 4 23.41 9.64 18.17
C ASP A 4 22.62 9.15 19.40
N ARG A 5 22.18 7.89 19.43
CA ARG A 5 21.36 7.34 20.54
C ARG A 5 22.09 6.39 21.47
N CYS A 6 23.11 5.66 21.01
CA CYS A 6 23.75 4.61 21.81
C CYS A 6 25.29 4.54 21.68
N GLN A 7 25.93 5.43 20.93
CA GLN A 7 27.36 5.48 20.67
C GLN A 7 27.97 4.30 19.88
N ASN A 8 27.20 3.32 19.46
CA ASN A 8 27.65 2.29 18.52
C ASN A 8 27.97 2.91 17.16
N THR A 9 28.58 2.15 16.25
CA THR A 9 28.84 2.62 14.88
C THR A 9 27.51 2.89 14.16
N ALA A 10 27.38 4.09 13.60
CA ALA A 10 26.21 4.45 12.79
C ALA A 10 26.24 3.70 11.45
N ALA A 11 25.08 3.18 11.04
CA ALA A 11 24.89 2.45 9.79
C ALA A 11 23.98 3.21 8.81
N TYR A 12 23.18 4.17 9.30
CA TYR A 12 22.27 4.98 8.49
C TYR A 12 22.28 6.45 8.94
N SER A 13 22.31 7.37 7.97
CA SER A 13 22.22 8.81 8.24
C SER A 13 21.02 9.41 7.53
N ARG A 14 20.14 10.07 8.29
CA ARG A 14 18.96 10.78 7.80
C ARG A 14 19.32 12.20 7.42
N LYS A 15 19.55 12.48 6.15
CA LYS A 15 19.91 13.83 5.69
C LYS A 15 18.89 14.90 6.11
N TYR A 16 17.60 14.59 6.10
CA TYR A 16 16.52 15.54 6.43
C TYR A 16 16.44 15.92 7.92
N SER A 17 17.03 15.14 8.82
CA SER A 17 17.04 15.44 10.27
C SER A 17 18.46 15.57 10.84
N GLY A 18 19.49 15.20 10.05
CA GLY A 18 20.88 15.14 10.51
C GLY A 18 21.19 13.96 11.44
N GLU A 19 20.21 13.10 11.77
CA GLU A 19 20.35 12.00 12.72
C GLU A 19 21.13 10.83 12.09
N SER A 20 22.14 10.31 12.80
CA SER A 20 22.91 9.13 12.42
C SER A 20 22.68 7.99 13.41
N LEU A 21 22.25 6.82 12.93
CA LEU A 21 21.80 5.71 13.75
C LEU A 21 22.50 4.40 13.42
N CYS A 22 22.79 3.59 14.43
CA CYS A 22 23.13 2.18 14.23
C CYS A 22 21.88 1.38 13.81
N SER A 23 22.06 0.17 13.31
CA SER A 23 20.98 -0.70 12.80
C SER A 23 19.84 -0.90 13.81
N GLU A 24 20.18 -1.17 15.07
CA GLU A 24 19.19 -1.38 16.13
C GLU A 24 18.41 -0.10 16.46
N CYS A 25 19.10 1.02 16.70
CA CYS A 25 18.47 2.31 16.97
C CYS A 25 17.64 2.80 15.78
N PHE A 26 18.07 2.49 14.55
CA PHE A 26 17.31 2.77 13.33
C PHE A 26 16.02 1.95 13.29
N SER A 27 16.09 0.62 13.47
CA SER A 27 14.91 -0.25 13.49
C SER A 27 13.90 0.20 14.55
N ASN A 28 14.37 0.50 15.76
CA ASN A 28 13.52 1.05 16.82
C ASN A 28 12.92 2.42 16.45
N SER A 29 13.63 3.23 15.66
CA SER A 29 13.11 4.52 15.20
C SER A 29 11.98 4.37 14.18
N ILE A 30 12.03 3.35 13.32
CA ILE A 30 10.93 3.05 12.37
C ILE A 30 9.67 2.65 13.16
N LEU A 31 9.78 1.76 14.15
CA LEU A 31 8.67 1.41 15.03
C LEU A 31 8.02 2.64 15.68
N ARG A 32 8.85 3.55 16.24
CA ARG A 32 8.36 4.79 16.88
C ARG A 32 7.72 5.74 15.87
N LYS A 33 8.29 5.92 14.68
CA LYS A 33 7.69 6.76 13.61
C LYS A 33 6.34 6.20 13.20
N THR A 34 6.24 4.88 12.97
CA THR A 34 4.99 4.22 12.63
C THR A 34 3.95 4.38 13.73
N ALA A 35 4.30 4.15 15.00
CA ALA A 35 3.40 4.35 16.12
C ALA A 35 2.91 5.80 16.22
N LYS A 36 3.81 6.78 16.02
CA LYS A 36 3.44 8.20 15.98
C LYS A 36 2.48 8.53 14.84
N THR A 37 2.69 7.97 13.65
CA THR A 37 1.81 8.14 12.49
C THR A 37 0.43 7.53 12.76
N ILE A 38 0.37 6.31 13.29
CA ILE A 38 -0.88 5.63 13.67
C ILE A 38 -1.66 6.48 14.70
N SER A 39 -0.99 6.97 15.74
CA SER A 39 -1.61 7.83 16.77
C SER A 39 -2.07 9.17 16.19
N LYS A 40 -1.22 9.83 15.39
CA LYS A 40 -1.52 11.15 14.79
C LYS A 40 -2.77 11.15 13.93
N TYR A 41 -2.98 10.09 13.17
CA TYR A 41 -4.12 9.95 12.25
C TYR A 41 -5.21 9.01 12.80
N ASN A 42 -5.11 8.62 14.05
CA ASN A 42 -6.10 7.74 14.72
C ASN A 42 -6.42 6.46 13.92
N MET A 43 -5.37 5.84 13.35
CA MET A 43 -5.51 4.77 12.35
C MET A 43 -6.00 3.44 12.93
N ILE A 44 -5.60 3.10 14.16
CA ILE A 44 -5.92 1.82 14.82
C ILE A 44 -6.51 2.10 16.20
N GLN A 45 -7.66 1.50 16.48
CA GLN A 45 -8.32 1.57 17.77
C GLN A 45 -8.06 0.31 18.61
N ASN A 46 -8.30 0.42 19.92
CA ASN A 46 -8.19 -0.73 20.82
C ASN A 46 -9.21 -1.83 20.44
N GLY A 47 -8.74 -3.05 20.37
CA GLY A 47 -9.56 -4.23 20.06
C GLY A 47 -9.77 -4.54 18.59
N GLU A 48 -9.40 -3.61 17.68
CA GLU A 48 -9.59 -3.79 16.23
C GLU A 48 -8.77 -4.97 15.66
N LEU A 49 -9.33 -5.62 14.65
CA LEU A 49 -8.65 -6.56 13.78
C LEU A 49 -8.16 -5.85 12.52
N VAL A 50 -6.85 -5.78 12.36
CA VAL A 50 -6.19 -5.16 11.21
C VAL A 50 -5.90 -6.18 10.14
N CYS A 51 -6.55 -6.06 8.98
CA CYS A 51 -6.18 -6.78 7.76
C CYS A 51 -4.91 -6.17 7.18
N VAL A 52 -3.78 -6.85 7.25
CA VAL A 52 -2.52 -6.39 6.66
C VAL A 52 -2.40 -6.94 5.24
N ALA A 53 -2.43 -6.05 4.25
CA ALA A 53 -2.25 -6.42 2.85
C ALA A 53 -0.78 -6.75 2.56
N VAL A 54 -0.49 -8.02 2.25
CA VAL A 54 0.88 -8.51 2.05
C VAL A 54 1.05 -9.01 0.63
N SER A 55 1.93 -8.39 -0.15
CA SER A 55 2.17 -8.73 -1.55
C SER A 55 3.42 -9.60 -1.78
N GLY A 56 4.27 -9.77 -0.78
CA GLY A 56 5.60 -10.37 -0.91
C GLY A 56 6.73 -9.36 -1.18
N GLY A 57 6.38 -8.11 -1.48
CA GLY A 57 7.37 -7.03 -1.64
C GLY A 57 7.82 -6.41 -0.31
N LYS A 58 9.00 -5.77 -0.32
CA LYS A 58 9.69 -5.19 0.84
C LYS A 58 8.80 -4.33 1.75
N ASP A 59 7.97 -3.46 1.17
CA ASP A 59 7.14 -2.49 1.93
C ASP A 59 6.04 -3.20 2.72
N SER A 60 5.39 -4.17 2.09
CA SER A 60 4.30 -4.94 2.71
C SER A 60 4.80 -5.86 3.82
N LEU A 61 5.96 -6.51 3.63
CA LEU A 61 6.58 -7.37 4.64
C LEU A 61 7.18 -6.55 5.80
N ALA A 62 7.77 -5.39 5.51
CA ALA A 62 8.20 -4.46 6.54
C ALA A 62 7.01 -3.96 7.38
N LEU A 63 5.87 -3.64 6.75
CA LEU A 63 4.66 -3.26 7.47
C LEU A 63 4.15 -4.40 8.37
N LEU A 64 4.05 -5.62 7.84
CA LEU A 64 3.63 -6.79 8.60
C LEU A 64 4.56 -7.00 9.82
N HIS A 65 5.88 -6.92 9.62
CA HIS A 65 6.87 -7.06 10.69
C HIS A 65 6.73 -5.98 11.77
N VAL A 66 6.55 -4.72 11.37
CA VAL A 66 6.35 -3.60 12.31
C VAL A 66 5.06 -3.78 13.09
N LEU A 67 3.93 -4.05 12.41
CA LEU A 67 2.64 -4.23 13.07
C LEU A 67 2.60 -5.47 13.96
N SER A 68 3.26 -6.58 13.58
CA SER A 68 3.36 -7.77 14.44
C SER A 68 4.11 -7.50 15.74
N LYS A 69 5.18 -6.69 15.69
CA LYS A 69 5.88 -6.24 16.90
C LYS A 69 5.03 -5.32 17.77
N MET A 70 4.27 -4.43 17.13
CA MET A 70 3.39 -3.49 17.85
C MET A 70 2.21 -4.22 18.50
N ALA A 71 1.57 -5.18 17.82
CA ALA A 71 0.43 -5.94 18.33
C ALA A 71 0.74 -6.73 19.62
N LYS A 72 2.03 -7.09 19.84
CA LYS A 72 2.47 -7.73 21.10
C LYS A 72 2.37 -6.82 22.33
N ASN A 73 2.41 -5.49 22.12
CA ASN A 73 2.45 -4.50 23.19
C ASN A 73 1.25 -3.56 23.21
N HIS A 74 0.35 -3.69 22.22
CA HIS A 74 -0.84 -2.87 22.05
C HIS A 74 -2.08 -3.73 21.86
N ASN A 75 -3.23 -3.24 22.28
CA ASN A 75 -4.49 -3.99 22.20
C ASN A 75 -5.13 -3.90 20.81
N PHE A 76 -4.52 -4.57 19.82
CA PHE A 76 -5.13 -4.83 18.51
C PHE A 76 -4.61 -6.16 17.96
N ARG A 77 -5.33 -6.74 17.02
CA ARG A 77 -4.98 -8.00 16.37
C ARG A 77 -4.64 -7.76 14.91
N ILE A 78 -3.85 -8.65 14.32
CA ILE A 78 -3.50 -8.59 12.89
C ILE A 78 -3.81 -9.90 12.20
N HIS A 79 -4.22 -9.83 10.94
CA HIS A 79 -4.39 -10.95 10.03
C HIS A 79 -3.79 -10.56 8.68
N ALA A 80 -2.84 -11.33 8.18
CA ALA A 80 -2.21 -11.08 6.89
C ALA A 80 -3.10 -11.60 5.75
N VAL A 81 -3.28 -10.79 4.72
CA VAL A 81 -4.03 -11.17 3.53
C VAL A 81 -3.18 -10.95 2.30
N THR A 82 -3.10 -11.97 1.46
CA THR A 82 -2.46 -11.89 0.13
C THR A 82 -3.50 -12.07 -0.95
N ILE A 83 -3.48 -11.19 -1.93
CA ILE A 83 -4.23 -11.38 -3.17
C ILE A 83 -3.31 -12.06 -4.17
N ASP A 84 -3.78 -13.16 -4.74
CA ASP A 84 -3.10 -13.87 -5.80
C ASP A 84 -3.72 -13.49 -7.15
N GLU A 85 -2.95 -12.76 -7.96
CA GLU A 85 -3.37 -12.30 -9.28
C GLU A 85 -3.32 -13.40 -10.34
N GLY A 86 -2.74 -14.56 -10.02
CA GLY A 86 -2.61 -15.70 -10.94
C GLY A 86 -1.62 -15.44 -12.05
N ILE A 87 -0.45 -14.86 -11.75
CA ILE A 87 0.68 -14.68 -12.68
C ILE A 87 1.68 -15.82 -12.42
N PRO A 88 1.73 -16.85 -13.29
CA PRO A 88 2.56 -18.02 -13.07
C PRO A 88 4.06 -17.68 -12.95
N GLY A 89 4.77 -18.37 -12.07
CA GLY A 89 6.18 -18.14 -11.79
C GLY A 89 6.45 -16.93 -10.91
N TYR A 90 5.81 -15.79 -11.20
CA TYR A 90 6.00 -14.56 -10.44
C TYR A 90 5.29 -14.59 -9.08
N ARG A 91 4.01 -15.02 -9.04
CA ARG A 91 3.25 -15.04 -7.78
C ARG A 91 3.62 -16.20 -6.89
N ASP A 92 4.05 -17.31 -7.44
CA ASP A 92 4.39 -18.52 -6.68
C ASP A 92 5.48 -18.22 -5.65
N GLU A 93 6.59 -17.60 -6.06
CA GLU A 93 7.69 -17.19 -5.17
C GLU A 93 7.19 -16.21 -4.08
N ALA A 94 6.42 -15.20 -4.46
CA ALA A 94 5.89 -14.24 -3.49
C ALA A 94 4.97 -14.88 -2.46
N LEU A 95 4.15 -15.85 -2.86
CA LEU A 95 3.24 -16.59 -1.97
C LEU A 95 4.01 -17.43 -0.97
N ASP A 96 5.06 -18.14 -1.40
CA ASP A 96 5.89 -18.95 -0.53
C ASP A 96 6.64 -18.07 0.49
N ILE A 97 7.26 -16.98 0.04
CA ILE A 97 7.88 -15.99 0.93
C ILE A 97 6.90 -15.50 2.01
N VAL A 98 5.67 -15.15 1.62
CA VAL A 98 4.67 -14.63 2.58
C VAL A 98 4.22 -15.71 3.55
N ARG A 99 3.95 -16.94 3.08
CA ARG A 99 3.55 -18.06 3.94
C ARG A 99 4.58 -18.33 5.04
N ASP A 100 5.85 -18.47 4.63
CA ASP A 100 6.95 -18.73 5.56
C ASP A 100 7.16 -17.58 6.54
N PHE A 101 7.05 -16.33 6.04
CA PHE A 101 7.21 -15.17 6.89
C PHE A 101 6.07 -15.02 7.91
N CYS A 102 4.82 -15.23 7.51
CA CYS A 102 3.67 -15.22 8.42
C CYS A 102 3.79 -16.33 9.48
N ALA A 103 4.17 -17.54 9.07
CA ALA A 103 4.41 -18.66 10.00
C ALA A 103 5.50 -18.32 11.02
N ARG A 104 6.62 -17.74 10.59
CA ARG A 104 7.72 -17.29 11.45
C ARG A 104 7.29 -16.21 12.45
N LEU A 105 6.37 -15.31 12.06
CA LEU A 105 5.84 -14.28 12.94
C LEU A 105 4.71 -14.77 13.86
N GLY A 106 4.13 -15.94 13.60
CA GLY A 106 2.94 -16.44 14.28
C GLY A 106 1.68 -15.63 13.93
N VAL A 107 1.58 -15.13 12.68
CA VAL A 107 0.46 -14.33 12.19
C VAL A 107 -0.41 -15.19 11.27
N GLU A 108 -1.72 -15.18 11.50
CA GLU A 108 -2.69 -15.83 10.62
C GLU A 108 -2.61 -15.22 9.22
N HIS A 109 -2.66 -16.08 8.18
CA HIS A 109 -2.53 -15.68 6.79
C HIS A 109 -3.57 -16.36 5.90
N THR A 110 -4.24 -15.58 5.06
CA THR A 110 -5.19 -16.08 4.06
C THR A 110 -4.87 -15.53 2.68
N ILE A 111 -4.98 -16.40 1.67
CA ILE A 111 -4.76 -16.06 0.26
C ILE A 111 -6.11 -16.04 -0.46
N TYR A 112 -6.34 -15.01 -1.28
CA TYR A 112 -7.54 -14.87 -2.09
C TYR A 112 -7.14 -14.76 -3.58
N PRO A 113 -7.35 -15.83 -4.37
CA PRO A 113 -7.05 -15.81 -5.80
C PRO A 113 -8.08 -14.99 -6.60
N TYR A 114 -7.61 -14.26 -7.62
CA TYR A 114 -8.50 -13.59 -8.58
C TYR A 114 -9.43 -14.57 -9.27
N LYS A 115 -8.95 -15.78 -9.57
CA LYS A 115 -9.74 -16.82 -10.23
C LYS A 115 -11.01 -17.14 -9.46
N ASP A 116 -10.92 -17.23 -8.14
CA ASP A 116 -12.07 -17.56 -7.27
C ASP A 116 -13.04 -16.38 -7.14
N LEU A 117 -12.50 -15.14 -7.15
CA LEU A 117 -13.32 -13.95 -6.95
C LEU A 117 -13.95 -13.41 -8.23
N PHE A 118 -13.28 -13.53 -9.35
CA PHE A 118 -13.67 -12.91 -10.63
C PHE A 118 -13.85 -13.89 -11.79
N GLY A 119 -13.50 -15.17 -11.58
CA GLY A 119 -13.51 -16.21 -12.61
C GLY A 119 -12.36 -16.11 -13.62
N LEU A 120 -11.43 -15.16 -13.44
CA LEU A 120 -10.31 -14.88 -14.33
C LEU A 120 -9.05 -14.58 -13.51
N THR A 121 -7.89 -15.04 -14.00
CA THR A 121 -6.58 -14.53 -13.54
C THR A 121 -6.27 -13.20 -14.21
N LEU A 122 -5.18 -12.52 -13.76
CA LEU A 122 -4.72 -11.32 -14.45
C LEU A 122 -4.30 -11.63 -15.88
N ASP A 123 -3.54 -12.70 -16.10
CA ASP A 123 -3.08 -13.10 -17.44
C ASP A 123 -4.25 -13.41 -18.37
N GLU A 124 -5.27 -14.10 -17.88
CA GLU A 124 -6.50 -14.35 -18.66
C GLU A 124 -7.23 -13.05 -19.00
N SER A 125 -7.28 -12.10 -18.04
CA SER A 125 -7.89 -10.79 -18.25
C SER A 125 -7.14 -9.95 -19.29
N LEU A 126 -5.80 -10.02 -19.29
CA LEU A 126 -4.96 -9.31 -20.26
C LEU A 126 -5.10 -9.90 -21.67
N LYS A 127 -5.23 -11.21 -21.80
CA LYS A 127 -5.51 -11.86 -23.10
C LYS A 127 -6.87 -11.44 -23.69
N GLN A 128 -7.83 -11.10 -22.85
CA GLN A 128 -9.15 -10.61 -23.28
C GLN A 128 -9.18 -9.08 -23.54
N ASN A 129 -8.13 -8.35 -23.11
CA ASN A 129 -7.98 -6.91 -23.34
C ASN A 129 -7.39 -6.64 -24.72
N GLU A 130 -8.13 -6.98 -25.75
CA GLU A 130 -7.75 -6.69 -27.13
C GLU A 130 -7.55 -5.18 -27.35
N ASP A 131 -6.61 -4.81 -28.21
CA ASP A 131 -6.22 -3.41 -28.52
C ASP A 131 -5.60 -2.61 -27.35
N ASP A 132 -5.13 -3.23 -26.26
CA ASP A 132 -4.45 -2.58 -25.13
C ASP A 132 -5.20 -1.33 -24.59
N ARG A 133 -6.53 -1.32 -24.62
CA ARG A 133 -7.37 -0.18 -24.20
C ARG A 133 -7.16 0.22 -22.76
N LEU A 134 -6.88 -0.77 -21.90
CA LEU A 134 -6.60 -0.57 -20.50
C LEU A 134 -5.19 -1.07 -20.20
N SER A 135 -4.40 -0.30 -19.46
CA SER A 135 -3.12 -0.78 -19.00
C SER A 135 -3.28 -1.95 -18.02
N SER A 136 -2.35 -2.91 -18.06
CA SER A 136 -2.29 -4.05 -17.14
C SER A 136 -2.38 -3.62 -15.67
N CYS A 137 -1.68 -2.55 -15.30
CA CYS A 137 -1.72 -1.97 -13.95
C CYS A 137 -3.10 -1.40 -13.58
N SER A 138 -3.86 -0.88 -14.55
CA SER A 138 -5.21 -0.38 -14.31
C SER A 138 -6.19 -1.51 -14.01
N ILE A 139 -6.12 -2.59 -14.80
CA ILE A 139 -6.93 -3.82 -14.60
C ILE A 139 -6.59 -4.42 -13.25
N CYS A 140 -5.31 -4.73 -13.03
CA CYS A 140 -4.81 -5.33 -11.80
C CYS A 140 -5.18 -4.49 -10.57
N GLY A 141 -4.96 -3.18 -10.60
CA GLY A 141 -5.27 -2.29 -9.49
C GLY A 141 -6.76 -2.22 -9.15
N THR A 142 -7.65 -2.32 -10.16
CA THR A 142 -9.10 -2.34 -9.96
C THR A 142 -9.55 -3.64 -9.31
N PHE A 143 -9.09 -4.78 -9.79
CA PHE A 143 -9.40 -6.09 -9.22
C PHE A 143 -8.79 -6.24 -7.82
N ARG A 144 -7.54 -5.84 -7.61
CA ARG A 144 -6.84 -5.94 -6.32
C ARG A 144 -7.56 -5.16 -5.22
N ARG A 145 -8.01 -3.93 -5.49
CA ARG A 145 -8.78 -3.15 -4.51
C ARG A 145 -10.07 -3.86 -4.10
N ARG A 146 -10.81 -4.40 -5.06
CA ARG A 146 -12.04 -5.15 -4.78
C ARG A 146 -11.76 -6.45 -4.03
N ALA A 147 -10.76 -7.22 -4.44
CA ALA A 147 -10.35 -8.46 -3.78
C ALA A 147 -9.96 -8.21 -2.33
N MET A 148 -9.21 -7.14 -2.06
CA MET A 148 -8.80 -6.77 -0.71
C MET A 148 -10.00 -6.37 0.16
N ASP A 149 -10.96 -5.60 -0.38
CA ASP A 149 -12.18 -5.23 0.36
C ASP A 149 -13.04 -6.47 0.67
N HIS A 150 -13.11 -7.42 -0.27
CA HIS A 150 -13.80 -8.70 -0.06
C HIS A 150 -13.10 -9.53 1.01
N ALA A 151 -11.80 -9.74 0.88
CA ALA A 151 -10.98 -10.53 1.80
C ALA A 151 -11.07 -10.02 3.24
N ALA A 152 -10.92 -8.70 3.42
CA ALA A 152 -11.00 -8.09 4.73
C ALA A 152 -12.39 -8.27 5.38
N LYS A 153 -13.48 -8.20 4.61
CA LYS A 153 -14.82 -8.50 5.09
C LYS A 153 -14.99 -9.97 5.48
N GLN A 154 -14.41 -10.91 4.72
CA GLN A 154 -14.48 -12.34 5.00
C GLN A 154 -13.80 -12.73 6.30
N ILE A 155 -12.66 -12.10 6.63
CA ILE A 155 -11.95 -12.35 7.90
C ILE A 155 -12.51 -11.51 9.06
N GLY A 156 -13.54 -10.70 8.83
CA GLY A 156 -14.13 -9.83 9.85
C GLY A 156 -13.21 -8.71 10.33
N ALA A 157 -12.35 -8.20 9.45
CA ALA A 157 -11.44 -7.11 9.80
C ALA A 157 -12.17 -5.77 9.90
N ASP A 158 -11.73 -4.93 10.84
CA ASP A 158 -12.25 -3.59 11.06
C ASP A 158 -11.58 -2.57 10.11
N ILE A 159 -10.31 -2.80 9.76
CA ILE A 159 -9.50 -1.91 8.92
C ILE A 159 -8.53 -2.69 8.01
N ILE A 160 -8.11 -2.06 6.91
CA ILE A 160 -7.07 -2.58 6.01
C ILE A 160 -5.82 -1.70 6.12
N ALA A 161 -4.68 -2.30 6.46
CA ALA A 161 -3.37 -1.64 6.45
C ALA A 161 -2.59 -2.00 5.18
N THR A 162 -2.05 -0.99 4.50
CA THR A 162 -1.24 -1.17 3.30
C THR A 162 0.15 -0.56 3.46
N GLY A 163 1.17 -1.17 2.83
CA GLY A 163 2.56 -0.75 2.90
C GLY A 163 2.92 0.50 2.10
N HIS A 164 1.93 1.30 1.66
CA HIS A 164 2.21 2.54 0.95
C HIS A 164 2.99 3.53 1.82
N ASN A 165 4.09 4.02 1.28
CA ASN A 165 5.05 4.89 1.96
C ASN A 165 4.91 6.36 1.51
N LEU A 166 5.81 7.23 2.00
CA LEU A 166 5.84 8.65 1.65
C LEU A 166 6.05 8.86 0.14
N ASP A 167 6.99 8.12 -0.45
CA ASP A 167 7.35 8.23 -1.87
C ASP A 167 6.18 7.84 -2.77
N ASP A 168 5.46 6.75 -2.44
CA ASP A 168 4.25 6.33 -3.17
C ASP A 168 3.17 7.40 -3.17
N THR A 169 2.98 8.04 -2.02
CA THR A 169 2.00 9.10 -1.86
C THR A 169 2.34 10.29 -2.74
N LEU A 170 3.61 10.74 -2.72
CA LEU A 170 4.05 11.88 -3.52
C LEU A 170 4.03 11.60 -5.02
N GLN A 171 4.49 10.42 -5.45
CA GLN A 171 4.38 9.98 -6.85
C GLN A 171 2.92 10.00 -7.32
N THR A 172 2.01 9.45 -6.52
CA THR A 172 0.58 9.42 -6.84
C THR A 172 -0.01 10.82 -6.92
N PHE A 173 0.38 11.73 -6.02
CA PHE A 173 -0.03 13.12 -6.06
C PHE A 173 0.38 13.81 -7.36
N VAL A 174 1.66 13.67 -7.75
CA VAL A 174 2.17 14.26 -8.99
C VAL A 174 1.44 13.68 -10.21
N ILE A 175 1.26 12.36 -10.27
CA ILE A 175 0.52 11.70 -11.36
C ILE A 175 -0.91 12.24 -11.46
N ASN A 176 -1.64 12.33 -10.36
CA ASN A 176 -3.01 12.84 -10.35
C ASN A 176 -3.08 14.32 -10.77
N THR A 177 -2.09 15.11 -10.34
CA THR A 177 -1.98 16.52 -10.73
C THR A 177 -1.74 16.67 -12.23
N LEU A 178 -0.80 15.91 -12.79
CA LEU A 178 -0.48 15.92 -14.22
C LEU A 178 -1.62 15.39 -15.09
N SER A 179 -2.43 14.47 -14.55
CA SER A 179 -3.61 13.94 -15.24
C SER A 179 -4.85 14.84 -15.12
N GLY A 180 -4.79 15.94 -14.36
CA GLY A 180 -5.97 16.79 -14.07
C GLY A 180 -7.04 16.10 -13.20
N ASP A 181 -6.74 14.98 -12.56
CA ASP A 181 -7.70 14.21 -11.73
C ASP A 181 -7.72 14.72 -10.28
N THR A 182 -8.36 15.86 -10.11
CA THR A 182 -8.49 16.51 -8.80
C THR A 182 -9.31 15.70 -7.80
N ASN A 183 -10.24 14.86 -8.27
CA ASN A 183 -11.04 13.98 -7.40
C ASN A 183 -10.16 13.00 -6.65
N LYS A 184 -9.16 12.41 -7.32
CA LYS A 184 -8.22 11.48 -6.69
C LYS A 184 -7.29 12.14 -5.68
N ILE A 185 -7.06 13.45 -5.78
CA ILE A 185 -6.27 14.19 -4.79
C ILE A 185 -7.03 14.25 -3.45
N GLY A 186 -8.34 14.46 -3.45
CA GLY A 186 -9.17 14.44 -2.25
C GLY A 186 -9.14 13.11 -1.48
N TRP A 187 -8.83 12.01 -2.14
CA TRP A 187 -8.74 10.67 -1.52
C TRP A 187 -7.34 10.32 -0.98
N MET A 188 -6.42 11.26 -0.98
CA MET A 188 -5.05 11.02 -0.52
C MET A 188 -4.87 11.22 0.98
N ASP A 189 -5.88 11.69 1.68
CA ASP A 189 -5.91 11.74 3.13
C ASP A 189 -5.61 10.35 3.72
N PRO A 190 -4.66 10.23 4.66
CA PRO A 190 -4.35 8.96 5.31
C PRO A 190 -5.50 8.43 6.19
N ASP A 191 -6.46 9.26 6.57
CA ASP A 191 -7.72 8.90 7.21
C ASP A 191 -8.87 8.91 6.18
N THR A 192 -8.97 7.83 5.43
CA THR A 192 -10.09 7.64 4.49
C THR A 192 -11.25 6.95 5.19
N SER A 193 -11.92 7.65 6.09
CA SER A 193 -13.19 7.23 6.69
C SER A 193 -14.35 7.56 5.76
N ASP A 194 -14.55 6.79 4.73
CA ASP A 194 -15.84 6.75 4.05
C ASP A 194 -16.55 5.45 4.50
N ASN A 195 -17.86 5.43 4.65
CA ASN A 195 -18.74 4.39 5.19
C ASN A 195 -18.43 2.91 4.80
N THR A 196 -17.27 2.62 4.27
CA THR A 196 -16.70 1.33 3.97
C THR A 196 -15.57 1.01 4.92
N LEU A 197 -14.99 -0.17 4.79
CA LEU A 197 -13.83 -0.60 5.51
C LEU A 197 -12.68 0.43 5.37
N ARG A 198 -12.23 1.01 6.48
CA ARG A 198 -11.17 2.01 6.51
C ARG A 198 -9.87 1.44 5.95
N LYS A 199 -9.16 2.24 5.17
CA LYS A 199 -7.82 1.89 4.63
C LYS A 199 -6.79 2.82 5.22
N ILE A 200 -5.81 2.25 5.91
CA ILE A 200 -4.75 3.00 6.57
C ILE A 200 -3.39 2.79 5.91
N LYS A 201 -2.53 3.78 6.03
CA LYS A 201 -1.17 3.78 5.47
C LYS A 201 -0.16 4.13 6.56
N PRO A 202 0.19 3.18 7.46
CA PRO A 202 1.06 3.48 8.60
C PRO A 202 2.46 4.00 8.22
N PHE A 203 2.90 3.75 6.98
CA PHE A 203 4.18 4.20 6.44
C PHE A 203 4.12 5.51 5.63
N CYS A 204 2.98 6.21 5.61
CA CYS A 204 2.81 7.41 4.77
C CYS A 204 3.77 8.58 5.10
N GLU A 205 4.42 8.57 6.26
CA GLU A 205 5.46 9.54 6.65
C GLU A 205 6.88 8.95 6.67
N ILE A 206 7.07 7.73 6.14
CA ILE A 206 8.36 7.03 6.10
C ILE A 206 8.86 6.99 4.66
N TYR A 207 10.13 7.37 4.44
CA TYR A 207 10.77 7.31 3.14
C TYR A 207 10.93 5.87 2.66
N GLU A 208 10.79 5.62 1.36
CA GLU A 208 11.05 4.30 0.77
C GLU A 208 12.47 3.80 1.11
N SER A 209 13.48 4.66 1.06
CA SER A 209 14.86 4.32 1.42
C SER A 209 15.01 3.86 2.88
N GLU A 210 14.21 4.40 3.79
CA GLU A 210 14.19 3.94 5.18
C GLU A 210 13.58 2.54 5.31
N ILE A 211 12.55 2.23 4.51
CA ILE A 211 11.93 0.89 4.50
C ILE A 211 12.89 -0.13 3.90
N VAL A 212 13.59 0.22 2.83
CA VAL A 212 14.65 -0.63 2.25
C VAL A 212 15.70 -0.97 3.30
N PHE A 213 16.25 0.04 3.98
CA PHE A 213 17.26 -0.19 5.01
C PHE A 213 16.71 -1.00 6.20
N TYR A 214 15.45 -0.75 6.59
CA TYR A 214 14.77 -1.53 7.62
C TYR A 214 14.63 -3.01 7.23
N ALA A 215 14.26 -3.29 5.98
CA ALA A 215 14.11 -4.65 5.48
C ALA A 215 15.45 -5.40 5.52
N PHE A 216 16.51 -4.80 5.03
CA PHE A 216 17.87 -5.39 5.09
C PHE A 216 18.37 -5.60 6.53
N THR A 217 18.17 -4.60 7.39
CA THR A 217 18.66 -4.66 8.79
C THR A 217 17.95 -5.74 9.63
N ASN A 218 16.72 -6.11 9.24
CA ASN A 218 15.94 -7.12 9.95
C ASN A 218 15.83 -8.44 9.16
N ASP A 219 16.67 -8.65 8.14
CA ASP A 219 16.72 -9.86 7.31
C ASP A 219 15.33 -10.30 6.82
N LEU A 220 14.54 -9.32 6.34
CA LEU A 220 13.21 -9.62 5.81
C LEU A 220 13.36 -10.29 4.44
N PRO A 221 12.72 -11.44 4.22
CA PRO A 221 12.67 -12.04 2.89
C PRO A 221 11.68 -11.25 2.03
N PHE A 222 12.07 -10.84 0.85
CA PHE A 222 11.14 -10.19 -0.09
C PHE A 222 11.53 -10.51 -1.53
N GLN A 223 10.51 -10.59 -2.38
CA GLN A 223 10.69 -10.80 -3.80
C GLN A 223 11.36 -9.56 -4.42
N THR A 224 12.41 -9.77 -5.20
CA THR A 224 13.17 -8.73 -5.89
C THR A 224 12.76 -8.55 -7.35
N GLU A 225 12.25 -9.62 -7.96
CA GLU A 225 11.83 -9.61 -9.36
C GLU A 225 10.62 -8.69 -9.55
N PRO A 226 10.65 -7.81 -10.56
CA PRO A 226 9.52 -6.95 -10.88
C PRO A 226 8.39 -7.75 -11.53
N CYS A 227 7.15 -7.26 -11.37
CA CYS A 227 6.00 -7.84 -12.07
C CYS A 227 6.21 -7.82 -13.60
N PRO A 228 6.05 -8.95 -14.32
CA PRO A 228 6.27 -9.01 -15.78
C PRO A 228 5.32 -8.10 -16.58
N HIS A 229 4.19 -7.72 -15.99
CA HIS A 229 3.23 -6.79 -16.59
C HIS A 229 3.41 -5.35 -16.13
N MET A 230 4.47 -5.04 -15.36
CA MET A 230 4.72 -3.69 -14.89
C MET A 230 5.24 -2.82 -16.04
N ASN A 231 4.41 -1.86 -16.46
CA ASN A 231 4.88 -0.78 -17.32
C ASN A 231 5.36 0.36 -16.41
N GLU A 232 6.66 0.63 -16.40
CA GLU A 232 7.27 1.63 -15.52
C GLU A 232 6.76 3.04 -15.78
N GLY A 233 6.53 3.39 -17.04
CA GLY A 233 5.89 4.63 -17.46
C GLY A 233 6.33 5.89 -16.67
N ILE A 234 5.46 6.87 -16.61
CA ILE A 234 5.67 8.16 -15.96
C ILE A 234 6.02 8.06 -14.46
N ARG A 235 5.66 6.96 -13.78
CA ARG A 235 5.94 6.79 -12.35
C ARG A 235 7.43 6.71 -12.06
N THR A 236 8.22 6.07 -12.91
CA THR A 236 9.67 5.99 -12.77
C THR A 236 10.31 7.36 -12.92
N GLU A 237 9.93 8.13 -13.93
CA GLU A 237 10.43 9.50 -14.12
C GLU A 237 10.11 10.41 -12.93
N ILE A 238 8.89 10.32 -12.40
CA ILE A 238 8.48 11.09 -11.21
C ILE A 238 9.28 10.66 -9.98
N ARG A 239 9.53 9.36 -9.78
CA ARG A 239 10.35 8.85 -8.70
C ARG A 239 11.77 9.40 -8.77
N GLU A 240 12.38 9.37 -9.93
CA GLU A 240 13.73 9.90 -10.16
C GLU A 240 13.79 11.41 -9.92
N PHE A 241 12.81 12.15 -10.43
CA PHE A 241 12.67 13.59 -10.22
C PHE A 241 12.58 13.95 -8.72
N LEU A 242 11.68 13.28 -7.97
CA LEU A 242 11.50 13.51 -6.54
C LEU A 242 12.75 13.13 -5.74
N ASN A 243 13.43 12.04 -6.11
CA ASN A 243 14.68 11.62 -5.49
C ASN A 243 15.81 12.62 -5.74
N LYS A 244 15.92 13.14 -6.96
CA LYS A 244 16.89 14.17 -7.31
C LYS A 244 16.67 15.45 -6.51
N LEU A 245 15.42 15.89 -6.39
CA LEU A 245 15.08 17.07 -5.56
C LEU A 245 15.44 16.84 -4.08
N GLU A 246 15.10 15.68 -3.51
CA GLU A 246 15.39 15.36 -2.11
C GLU A 246 16.91 15.30 -1.84
N ASN A 247 17.71 14.82 -2.80
CA ASN A 247 19.17 14.78 -2.68
C ASN A 247 19.79 16.17 -2.64
N HIS A 248 19.24 17.14 -3.38
CA HIS A 248 19.69 18.53 -3.40
C HIS A 248 19.09 19.39 -2.28
N HIS A 249 17.86 19.07 -1.86
CA HIS A 249 17.06 19.84 -0.92
C HIS A 249 16.44 18.91 0.12
N SER A 250 17.26 18.43 1.05
CA SER A 250 16.84 17.48 2.09
C SER A 250 15.58 17.92 2.84
N GLY A 251 14.57 17.04 2.92
CA GLY A 251 13.29 17.31 3.57
C GLY A 251 12.21 17.87 2.65
N ILE A 252 12.50 18.07 1.35
CA ILE A 252 11.50 18.59 0.40
C ILE A 252 10.30 17.65 0.27
N LYS A 253 10.51 16.32 0.34
CA LYS A 253 9.43 15.33 0.32
C LYS A 253 8.49 15.50 1.52
N ASN A 254 9.02 15.73 2.72
CA ASN A 254 8.23 15.99 3.90
C ASN A 254 7.40 17.30 3.77
N ASN A 255 8.00 18.34 3.19
CA ASN A 255 7.30 19.61 2.96
C ASN A 255 6.17 19.44 1.93
N MET A 256 6.46 18.73 0.83
CA MET A 256 5.47 18.42 -0.19
C MET A 256 4.31 17.58 0.38
N TYR A 257 4.60 16.59 1.22
CA TYR A 257 3.57 15.77 1.88
C TYR A 257 2.62 16.61 2.75
N ARG A 258 3.14 17.57 3.51
CA ARG A 258 2.30 18.52 4.28
C ARG A 258 1.36 19.31 3.38
N SER A 259 1.82 19.71 2.20
CA SER A 259 0.98 20.40 1.20
C SER A 259 -0.08 19.47 0.63
N VAL A 260 0.29 18.22 0.30
CA VAL A 260 -0.65 17.18 -0.16
C VAL A 260 -1.79 17.00 0.83
N LEU A 261 -1.48 16.87 2.12
CA LEU A 261 -2.49 16.70 3.17
C LEU A 261 -3.47 17.88 3.23
N LYS A 262 -2.95 19.12 3.21
CA LYS A 262 -3.79 20.31 3.23
C LYS A 262 -4.71 20.39 2.01
N ILE A 263 -4.17 20.12 0.81
CA ILE A 263 -4.95 20.12 -0.43
C ILE A 263 -6.01 19.01 -0.38
N SER A 264 -5.64 17.81 0.03
CA SER A 264 -6.56 16.67 0.14
C SER A 264 -7.72 16.96 1.09
N GLN A 265 -7.45 17.51 2.27
CA GLN A 265 -8.47 17.91 3.23
C GLN A 265 -9.44 18.94 2.67
N THR A 266 -8.94 19.98 1.98
CA THR A 266 -9.78 21.00 1.35
C THR A 266 -10.66 20.43 0.25
N MET A 267 -10.18 19.39 -0.48
CA MET A 267 -10.90 18.80 -1.61
C MET A 267 -11.85 17.67 -1.20
N LYS A 268 -11.77 17.15 0.01
CA LYS A 268 -12.57 16.03 0.50
C LYS A 268 -14.07 16.34 0.47
N ASP A 269 -14.45 17.53 0.92
CA ASP A 269 -15.85 17.96 1.00
C ASP A 269 -16.49 18.28 -0.37
N VAL A 270 -15.67 18.65 -1.34
CA VAL A 270 -16.15 19.02 -2.70
C VAL A 270 -16.52 17.79 -3.53
N ASN A 271 -15.95 16.63 -3.21
CA ASN A 271 -16.02 15.43 -4.04
C ASN A 271 -16.84 14.28 -3.43
N TYR A 272 -17.60 14.55 -2.38
CA TYR A 272 -18.46 13.54 -1.77
C TYR A 272 -19.54 13.07 -2.76
N LYS A 273 -19.55 11.78 -3.06
CA LYS A 273 -20.61 11.11 -3.83
C LYS A 273 -21.23 10.03 -2.95
N GLU A 274 -22.55 10.05 -2.86
CA GLU A 274 -23.29 9.01 -2.18
C GLU A 274 -23.00 7.65 -2.81
N LYS A 275 -22.76 6.63 -1.96
CA LYS A 275 -22.54 5.25 -2.41
C LYS A 275 -23.86 4.52 -2.51
N ILE A 276 -24.05 3.82 -3.62
CA ILE A 276 -25.17 2.94 -3.90
C ILE A 276 -24.68 1.51 -4.12
N LYS A 277 -25.57 0.56 -4.05
CA LYS A 277 -25.24 -0.84 -4.37
C LYS A 277 -25.16 -1.03 -5.90
N CYS A 278 -24.09 -1.69 -6.33
CA CYS A 278 -23.92 -2.08 -7.73
C CYS A 278 -25.06 -3.00 -8.18
N ALA A 279 -25.69 -2.71 -9.30
CA ALA A 279 -26.78 -3.50 -9.85
C ALA A 279 -26.38 -4.97 -10.18
N ASN A 280 -25.10 -5.21 -10.50
CA ASN A 280 -24.63 -6.55 -10.90
C ASN A 280 -24.10 -7.38 -9.74
N CYS A 281 -23.36 -6.81 -8.78
CA CYS A 281 -22.70 -7.59 -7.72
C CYS A 281 -23.06 -7.15 -6.30
N GLY A 282 -23.93 -6.15 -6.14
CA GLY A 282 -24.38 -5.65 -4.83
C GLY A 282 -23.32 -4.89 -4.02
N ALA A 283 -22.11 -4.75 -4.52
CA ALA A 283 -21.06 -4.04 -3.82
C ALA A 283 -21.24 -2.51 -3.88
N GLU A 284 -20.82 -1.81 -2.85
CA GLU A 284 -20.89 -0.35 -2.78
C GLU A 284 -20.05 0.33 -3.86
N CYS A 285 -20.62 1.30 -4.54
CA CYS A 285 -19.98 2.09 -5.59
C CYS A 285 -20.71 3.44 -5.78
N THR A 286 -20.10 4.36 -6.51
CA THR A 286 -20.66 5.69 -6.78
C THR A 286 -21.49 5.76 -8.07
N GLY A 287 -21.64 4.66 -8.79
CA GLY A 287 -22.42 4.59 -10.03
C GLY A 287 -23.29 3.33 -10.08
N LYS A 288 -24.24 3.28 -11.02
CA LYS A 288 -25.19 2.14 -11.18
C LYS A 288 -24.48 0.77 -11.26
N VAL A 289 -23.31 0.71 -11.91
CA VAL A 289 -22.46 -0.48 -12.03
C VAL A 289 -21.05 -0.12 -11.54
N CYS A 290 -20.46 -0.94 -10.68
CA CYS A 290 -19.13 -0.68 -10.15
C CYS A 290 -18.03 -0.87 -11.22
N SER A 291 -16.85 -0.27 -10.99
CA SER A 291 -15.71 -0.33 -11.92
C SER A 291 -15.28 -1.75 -12.28
N VAL A 292 -15.34 -2.68 -11.31
CA VAL A 292 -14.99 -4.09 -11.55
C VAL A 292 -16.00 -4.76 -12.47
N CYS A 293 -17.31 -4.60 -12.21
CA CYS A 293 -18.33 -5.17 -13.08
C CYS A 293 -18.30 -4.58 -14.49
N LYS A 294 -18.08 -3.26 -14.63
CA LYS A 294 -17.87 -2.64 -15.94
C LYS A 294 -16.69 -3.27 -16.66
N MET A 295 -15.55 -3.37 -15.99
CA MET A 295 -14.34 -3.96 -16.56
C MET A 295 -14.54 -5.41 -16.99
N ILE A 296 -15.22 -6.24 -16.19
CA ILE A 296 -15.53 -7.64 -16.55
C ILE A 296 -16.46 -7.69 -17.76
N ILE A 297 -17.46 -6.80 -17.84
CA ILE A 297 -18.34 -6.69 -19.00
C ILE A 297 -17.52 -6.30 -20.24
N ASP A 298 -16.73 -5.24 -20.14
CA ASP A 298 -15.89 -4.74 -21.24
C ASP A 298 -14.89 -5.79 -21.75
N LEU A 299 -14.41 -6.68 -20.86
CA LEU A 299 -13.52 -7.79 -21.20
C LEU A 299 -14.25 -8.99 -21.85
N ARG A 300 -15.55 -9.19 -21.56
CA ARG A 300 -16.33 -10.35 -21.99
C ARG A 300 -17.25 -10.10 -23.20
N GLU A 301 -17.69 -8.85 -23.39
CA GLU A 301 -18.71 -8.48 -24.39
C GLU A 301 -18.14 -8.17 -25.78
N LYS A 302 -17.02 -8.81 -26.17
CA LYS A 302 -16.59 -8.73 -27.56
C LYS A 302 -16.67 -10.06 -28.26
N PRO A 303 -17.29 -10.05 -29.46
CA PRO A 303 -17.42 -11.22 -30.31
C PRO A 303 -16.07 -11.73 -30.78
#